data_2f581753bbd3e0bdc7cc65f67999798f
#
_entry.id   2f581753bbd3e0bdc7cc65f67999798f
#
_cell.length_a   1.000
_cell.length_b   1.000
_cell.length_c   1.000
_cell.angle_alpha   90.00
_cell.angle_beta   90.00
_cell.angle_gamma   90.00
#
_symmetry.space_group_name_H-M   'P 1'
#
loop_
_entity.id
_entity.type
_entity.pdbx_description
1 polymer ?
#
loop_
_entity_poly.entity_id
_entity_poly.type
_entity_poly.pdbx_seq_one_letter_code
_entity_poly.pdbx_strand_id
1 'polypeptide(L)'
;NFKKFGDMITTDDIKPLEINDGYAKRYDGIANLDAKKDGGESIISIFSALKRLFPMKVDMMEKHPLGSQAFIPMKETTFLAFVAPEGDKPDLNKVEAFIIPNGIGVNYNAGIWHFPLIATHALLKSLLSL
;
A
#
# COMPACT_ATOMS: atom_id res chain seq x y z
N ASN A 1 10.05 2.90 8.67
CA ASN A 1 10.39 2.62 7.26
C ASN A 1 9.47 1.52 6.72
N PHE A 2 8.66 1.84 5.71
CA PHE A 2 7.68 0.90 5.12
C PHE A 2 8.34 -0.28 4.39
N LYS A 3 9.60 -0.15 3.97
CA LYS A 3 10.31 -1.16 3.15
C LYS A 3 10.31 -2.59 3.71
N LYS A 4 10.24 -2.74 5.02
CA LYS A 4 10.15 -4.08 5.66
C LYS A 4 8.79 -4.76 5.47
N PHE A 5 7.76 -4.01 5.07
CA PHE A 5 6.40 -4.51 4.83
C PHE A 5 6.05 -4.63 3.35
N GLY A 6 6.83 -3.99 2.47
CA GLY A 6 6.56 -3.96 1.05
C GLY A 6 7.21 -2.79 0.33
N ASP A 7 6.63 -2.39 -0.79
CA ASP A 7 7.14 -1.33 -1.63
C ASP A 7 6.20 -0.13 -1.64
N MET A 8 6.77 1.07 -1.69
CA MET A 8 6.04 2.28 -2.06
C MET A 8 5.98 2.35 -3.58
N ILE A 9 4.78 2.51 -4.13
CA ILE A 9 4.58 2.64 -5.58
C ILE A 9 4.63 4.13 -5.91
N THR A 10 5.83 4.59 -6.25
CA THR A 10 6.16 5.98 -6.58
C THR A 10 7.24 6.02 -7.65
N THR A 11 7.42 7.14 -8.29
CA THR A 11 8.53 7.40 -9.23
C THR A 11 9.75 8.01 -8.56
N ASP A 12 9.67 8.29 -7.26
CA ASP A 12 10.77 8.87 -6.50
C ASP A 12 11.98 7.92 -6.52
N ASP A 13 13.17 8.50 -6.67
CA ASP A 13 14.45 7.78 -6.70
C ASP A 13 14.60 6.71 -7.80
N ILE A 14 13.70 6.69 -8.79
CA ILE A 14 13.77 5.77 -9.93
C ILE A 14 14.15 6.55 -11.19
N LYS A 15 15.23 6.11 -11.84
CA LYS A 15 15.64 6.69 -13.12
C LYS A 15 14.67 6.23 -14.23
N PRO A 16 14.00 7.16 -14.91
CA PRO A 16 13.09 6.81 -15.99
C PRO A 16 13.85 6.38 -17.26
N LEU A 17 13.18 5.56 -18.06
CA LEU A 17 13.52 5.36 -19.47
C LEU A 17 12.72 6.36 -20.31
N GLU A 18 13.39 7.14 -21.12
CA GLU A 18 12.71 7.96 -22.14
C GLU A 18 12.27 7.08 -23.31
N ILE A 19 11.01 7.18 -23.67
CA ILE A 19 10.37 6.43 -24.74
C ILE A 19 9.54 7.38 -25.62
N ASN A 20 9.07 6.90 -26.77
CA ASN A 20 8.26 7.68 -27.71
C ASN A 20 8.93 9.00 -28.11
N ASP A 21 10.19 8.95 -28.53
CA ASP A 21 10.97 10.13 -28.95
C ASP A 21 11.05 11.24 -27.89
N GLY A 22 11.07 10.85 -26.60
CA GLY A 22 11.12 11.79 -25.46
C GLY A 22 9.75 12.28 -24.98
N TYR A 23 8.64 11.88 -25.62
CA TYR A 23 7.31 12.30 -25.21
C TYR A 23 6.75 11.52 -24.01
N ALA A 24 7.43 10.46 -23.58
CA ALA A 24 7.02 9.69 -22.40
C ALA A 24 8.22 9.21 -21.59
N LYS A 25 7.98 9.03 -20.28
CA LYS A 25 8.93 8.44 -19.34
C LYS A 25 8.32 7.17 -18.76
N ARG A 26 9.07 6.08 -18.79
CA ARG A 26 8.68 4.82 -18.18
C ARG A 26 9.55 4.50 -16.98
N TYR A 27 8.93 4.11 -15.88
CA TYR A 27 9.58 3.74 -14.64
C TYR A 27 9.33 2.26 -14.37
N ASP A 28 10.38 1.45 -14.43
CA ASP A 28 10.30 0.00 -14.27
C ASP A 28 10.77 -0.46 -12.88
N GLY A 29 10.32 -1.64 -12.46
CA GLY A 29 10.80 -2.28 -11.23
C GLY A 29 10.34 -1.58 -9.94
N ILE A 30 9.23 -0.85 -9.97
CA ILE A 30 8.73 -0.07 -8.83
C ILE A 30 8.36 -0.96 -7.64
N ALA A 31 7.75 -2.10 -7.89
CA ALA A 31 7.31 -3.02 -6.86
C ALA A 31 7.51 -4.48 -7.30
N ASN A 32 7.74 -5.36 -6.32
CA ASN A 32 7.82 -6.78 -6.55
C ASN A 32 6.44 -7.42 -6.37
N LEU A 33 5.74 -7.68 -7.47
CA LEU A 33 4.46 -8.36 -7.44
C LEU A 33 4.67 -9.87 -7.40
N ASP A 34 4.24 -10.50 -6.33
CA ASP A 34 4.30 -11.95 -6.14
C ASP A 34 2.88 -12.54 -6.20
N ALA A 35 2.61 -13.37 -7.21
CA ALA A 35 1.31 -14.00 -7.40
C ALA A 35 1.43 -15.47 -7.88
N LYS A 36 2.65 -16.00 -8.00
CA LYS A 36 2.89 -17.28 -8.66
C LYS A 36 2.94 -18.48 -7.73
N LYS A 37 2.98 -18.24 -6.41
CA LYS A 37 3.07 -19.32 -5.43
C LYS A 37 1.82 -20.21 -5.50
N ASP A 38 2.03 -21.51 -5.48
CA ASP A 38 0.99 -22.55 -5.50
C ASP A 38 -0.03 -22.42 -6.66
N GLY A 39 0.44 -21.96 -7.83
CA GLY A 39 -0.40 -21.85 -9.02
C GLY A 39 -1.31 -20.61 -9.01
N GLY A 40 -0.99 -19.60 -8.20
CA GLY A 40 -1.75 -18.37 -8.12
C GLY A 40 -1.74 -17.59 -9.43
N GLU A 41 -2.78 -16.80 -9.62
CA GLU A 41 -2.95 -15.90 -10.77
C GLU A 41 -3.11 -14.46 -10.28
N SER A 42 -2.60 -13.51 -11.08
CA SER A 42 -2.80 -12.09 -10.81
C SER A 42 -4.20 -11.67 -11.22
N ILE A 43 -4.88 -10.94 -10.36
CA ILE A 43 -6.16 -10.31 -10.65
C ILE A 43 -6.09 -8.80 -10.44
N ILE A 44 -6.93 -8.06 -11.12
CA ILE A 44 -7.12 -6.62 -10.90
C ILE A 44 -8.54 -6.42 -10.38
N SER A 45 -8.66 -5.66 -9.29
CA SER A 45 -9.95 -5.30 -8.69
C SER A 45 -10.00 -3.80 -8.42
N ILE A 46 -11.20 -3.23 -8.44
CA ILE A 46 -11.43 -1.84 -8.06
C ILE A 46 -12.12 -1.81 -6.71
N PHE A 47 -11.53 -1.09 -5.76
CA PHE A 47 -12.11 -0.85 -4.44
C PHE A 47 -12.71 0.54 -4.39
N SER A 48 -14.01 0.63 -4.07
CA SER A 48 -14.68 1.89 -3.76
C SER A 48 -14.82 2.00 -2.24
N ALA A 49 -13.96 2.80 -1.63
CA ALA A 49 -13.91 2.95 -0.18
C ALA A 49 -14.52 4.27 0.27
N LEU A 50 -15.35 4.23 1.31
CA LEU A 50 -15.83 5.41 2.00
C LEU A 50 -14.79 5.90 3.00
N LYS A 51 -14.71 7.20 3.19
CA LYS A 51 -13.82 7.80 4.18
C LYS A 51 -14.23 7.40 5.59
N ARG A 52 -13.25 6.99 6.40
CA ARG A 52 -13.46 6.66 7.80
C ARG A 52 -13.45 7.91 8.67
N LEU A 53 -14.27 7.89 9.71
CA LEU A 53 -14.24 8.88 10.78
C LEU A 53 -13.24 8.45 11.85
N PHE A 54 -12.59 9.43 12.48
CA PHE A 54 -11.64 9.20 13.56
C PHE A 54 -12.13 9.82 14.86
N PRO A 55 -11.83 9.23 16.04
CA PRO A 55 -11.01 8.02 16.19
C PRO A 55 -11.74 6.76 15.73
N MET A 56 -11.00 5.79 15.21
CA MET A 56 -11.52 4.49 14.84
C MET A 56 -10.78 3.37 15.56
N LYS A 57 -11.46 2.26 15.80
CA LYS A 57 -10.85 1.06 16.34
C LYS A 57 -10.23 0.24 15.22
N VAL A 58 -8.99 -0.20 15.42
CA VAL A 58 -8.34 -1.21 14.60
C VAL A 58 -8.59 -2.57 15.25
N ASP A 59 -9.64 -3.26 14.85
CA ASP A 59 -10.14 -4.48 15.47
C ASP A 59 -10.03 -5.72 14.60
N MET A 60 -9.49 -5.57 13.39
CA MET A 60 -9.21 -6.68 12.48
C MET A 60 -7.94 -6.42 11.69
N MET A 61 -7.27 -7.48 11.32
CA MET A 61 -6.17 -7.47 10.35
C MET A 61 -6.29 -8.70 9.46
N GLU A 62 -5.88 -8.57 8.22
CA GLU A 62 -5.85 -9.65 7.25
C GLU A 62 -4.44 -9.84 6.70
N LYS A 63 -4.15 -11.02 6.15
CA LYS A 63 -2.93 -11.28 5.40
C LYS A 63 -3.21 -12.16 4.20
N HIS A 64 -2.40 -12.01 3.17
CA HIS A 64 -2.40 -12.87 1.98
C HIS A 64 -1.11 -13.68 1.97
N PRO A 65 -1.10 -14.95 2.44
CA PRO A 65 0.15 -15.68 2.64
C PRO A 65 0.79 -16.18 1.34
N LEU A 66 0.02 -16.23 0.26
CA LEU A 66 0.47 -16.79 -1.03
C LEU A 66 0.82 -15.72 -2.07
N GLY A 67 0.54 -14.46 -1.80
CA GLY A 67 0.79 -13.41 -2.77
C GLY A 67 0.87 -12.00 -2.16
N SER A 68 1.43 -11.09 -2.92
CA SER A 68 1.44 -9.67 -2.59
C SER A 68 0.09 -9.02 -2.93
N GLN A 69 -0.16 -7.85 -2.34
CA GLN A 69 -1.34 -7.05 -2.66
C GLN A 69 -0.94 -5.59 -2.85
N ALA A 70 -1.15 -5.09 -4.08
CA ALA A 70 -0.88 -3.70 -4.40
C ALA A 70 -2.16 -2.86 -4.39
N PHE A 71 -2.10 -1.69 -3.75
CA PHE A 71 -3.13 -0.65 -3.80
C PHE A 71 -2.58 0.57 -4.51
N ILE A 72 -3.23 0.95 -5.62
CA ILE A 72 -2.86 2.10 -6.43
C ILE A 72 -4.07 3.04 -6.48
N PRO A 73 -3.98 4.26 -5.93
CA PRO A 73 -5.12 5.18 -5.97
C PRO A 73 -5.38 5.66 -7.40
N MET A 74 -6.62 5.56 -7.84
CA MET A 74 -7.07 6.06 -9.15
C MET A 74 -7.44 7.55 -9.13
N LYS A 75 -7.52 8.15 -7.94
CA LYS A 75 -7.82 9.56 -7.71
C LYS A 75 -6.87 10.12 -6.68
N GLU A 76 -6.76 11.44 -6.65
CA GLU A 76 -6.04 12.12 -5.57
C GLU A 76 -6.67 11.79 -4.22
N THR A 77 -5.96 11.02 -3.43
CA THR A 77 -6.38 10.61 -2.10
C THR A 77 -5.19 10.26 -1.23
N THR A 78 -5.34 10.51 0.05
CA THR A 78 -4.44 10.02 1.09
C THR A 78 -5.14 8.86 1.79
N PHE A 79 -4.41 7.82 2.12
CA PHE A 79 -4.95 6.70 2.89
C PHE A 79 -3.98 6.26 3.98
N LEU A 80 -4.48 5.45 4.92
CA LEU A 80 -3.67 4.90 6.00
C LEU A 80 -3.37 3.43 5.74
N ALA A 81 -2.12 3.05 5.96
CA ALA A 81 -1.67 1.68 6.02
C ALA A 81 -1.34 1.33 7.48
N PHE A 82 -2.10 0.40 8.07
CA PHE A 82 -1.76 -0.23 9.35
C PHE A 82 -1.23 -1.61 9.05
N VAL A 83 0.01 -1.88 9.46
CA VAL A 83 0.73 -3.09 9.10
C VAL A 83 1.43 -3.69 10.31
N ALA A 84 1.56 -5.01 10.31
CA ALA A 84 2.38 -5.75 11.25
C ALA A 84 3.20 -6.80 10.52
N PRO A 85 4.34 -7.22 11.07
CA PRO A 85 5.18 -8.26 10.48
C PRO A 85 4.41 -9.57 10.27
N GLU A 86 4.92 -10.40 9.36
CA GLU A 86 4.42 -11.76 9.17
C GLU A 86 4.46 -12.58 10.46
N GLY A 87 3.63 -13.59 10.52
CA GLY A 87 3.48 -14.50 11.67
C GLY A 87 2.12 -15.20 11.63
N ASP A 88 1.91 -16.15 12.53
CA ASP A 88 0.64 -16.88 12.62
C ASP A 88 -0.51 -15.96 13.05
N LYS A 89 -0.20 -15.01 13.92
CA LYS A 89 -1.11 -13.96 14.39
C LYS A 89 -0.45 -12.60 14.28
N PRO A 90 -1.20 -11.52 14.11
CA PRO A 90 -0.63 -10.18 14.12
C PRO A 90 -0.09 -9.85 15.53
N ASP A 91 1.17 -9.42 15.61
CA ASP A 91 1.75 -8.91 16.85
C ASP A 91 1.33 -7.46 17.03
N LEU A 92 0.37 -7.23 17.92
CA LEU A 92 -0.18 -5.89 18.16
C LEU A 92 0.84 -4.88 18.70
N ASN A 93 1.93 -5.37 19.33
CA ASN A 93 3.02 -4.50 19.78
C ASN A 93 3.94 -4.03 18.65
N LYS A 94 3.82 -4.63 17.48
CA LYS A 94 4.62 -4.32 16.29
C LYS A 94 3.78 -3.72 15.15
N VAL A 95 2.55 -3.33 15.43
CA VAL A 95 1.72 -2.60 14.45
C VAL A 95 2.33 -1.23 14.21
N GLU A 96 2.54 -0.91 12.95
CA GLU A 96 2.95 0.42 12.50
C GLU A 96 1.88 1.04 11.62
N ALA A 97 1.70 2.34 11.76
CA ALA A 97 0.78 3.13 10.95
C ALA A 97 1.56 4.07 10.03
N PHE A 98 1.17 4.09 8.77
CA PHE A 98 1.77 4.97 7.76
C PHE A 98 0.68 5.78 7.08
N ILE A 99 0.92 7.07 6.92
CA ILE A 99 0.13 7.93 6.02
C ILE A 99 0.73 7.77 4.63
N ILE A 100 -0.06 7.28 3.72
CA ILE A 100 0.33 7.15 2.32
C ILE A 100 -0.10 8.44 1.61
N PRO A 101 0.85 9.24 1.11
CA PRO A 101 0.56 10.51 0.48
C PRO A 101 -0.28 10.35 -0.78
N ASN A 102 -0.90 11.44 -1.17
CA ASN A 102 -1.63 11.53 -2.44
C ASN A 102 -0.77 11.12 -3.64
N GLY A 103 -1.32 10.33 -4.55
CA GLY A 103 -0.65 9.85 -5.76
C GLY A 103 0.36 8.72 -5.55
N ILE A 104 0.53 8.23 -4.31
CA ILE A 104 1.44 7.13 -3.97
C ILE A 104 0.61 5.87 -3.69
N GLY A 105 1.03 4.75 -4.26
CA GLY A 105 0.49 3.43 -3.94
C GLY A 105 1.39 2.66 -2.99
N VAL A 106 0.91 1.51 -2.55
CA VAL A 106 1.68 0.56 -1.74
C VAL A 106 1.52 -0.85 -2.30
N ASN A 107 2.53 -1.67 -2.12
CA ASN A 107 2.47 -3.11 -2.33
C ASN A 107 2.86 -3.80 -1.02
N TYR A 108 1.92 -4.50 -0.41
CA TYR A 108 2.21 -5.34 0.76
C TYR A 108 2.84 -6.66 0.30
N ASN A 109 3.96 -7.03 0.89
CA ASN A 109 4.56 -8.34 0.64
C ASN A 109 3.64 -9.47 1.10
N ALA A 110 3.79 -10.64 0.50
CA ALA A 110 3.07 -11.84 0.95
C ALA A 110 3.28 -12.07 2.45
N GLY A 111 2.22 -12.45 3.17
CA GLY A 111 2.28 -12.75 4.60
C GLY A 111 2.24 -11.55 5.55
N ILE A 112 2.33 -10.34 5.05
CA ILE A 112 2.25 -9.13 5.90
C ILE A 112 0.81 -8.92 6.37
N TRP A 113 0.67 -8.78 7.68
CA TRP A 113 -0.60 -8.39 8.28
C TRP A 113 -0.90 -6.93 8.01
N HIS A 114 -2.12 -6.65 7.55
CA HIS A 114 -2.56 -5.28 7.28
C HIS A 114 -4.05 -5.12 7.58
N PHE A 115 -4.44 -3.90 7.95
CA PHE A 115 -5.86 -3.55 8.02
C PHE A 115 -6.37 -3.29 6.60
N PRO A 116 -7.59 -3.72 6.24
CA PRO A 116 -8.21 -3.38 4.97
C PRO A 116 -8.20 -1.87 4.69
N LEU A 117 -8.19 -1.49 3.43
CA LEU A 117 -8.05 -0.12 2.95
C LEU A 117 -8.80 0.93 3.78
N ILE A 118 -8.08 1.92 4.30
CA ILE A 118 -8.64 3.05 5.07
C ILE A 118 -8.47 4.34 4.28
N ALA A 119 -9.54 4.77 3.61
CA ALA A 119 -9.58 6.09 2.98
C ALA A 119 -9.78 7.18 4.05
N THR A 120 -9.05 8.30 3.91
CA THR A 120 -9.09 9.41 4.88
C THR A 120 -9.54 10.71 4.24
N HIS A 121 -9.90 11.69 5.08
CA HIS A 121 -10.03 13.07 4.64
C HIS A 121 -8.65 13.73 4.48
N ALA A 122 -8.52 14.63 3.52
CA ALA A 122 -7.29 15.40 3.29
C ALA A 122 -6.82 16.19 4.55
N LEU A 123 -7.73 16.51 5.46
CA LEU A 123 -7.45 17.20 6.74
C LEU A 123 -6.60 16.37 7.73
N LEU A 124 -6.53 15.04 7.58
CA LEU A 124 -5.70 14.22 8.47
C LEU A 124 -4.21 14.56 8.33
N LYS A 125 -3.81 15.08 7.18
CA LYS A 125 -2.45 15.53 6.92
C LYS A 125 -2.01 16.66 7.85
N SER A 126 -2.93 17.53 8.26
CA SER A 126 -2.65 18.65 9.18
C SER A 126 -2.64 18.26 10.66
N LEU A 127 -3.36 17.20 11.04
CA LEU A 127 -3.43 16.74 12.43
C LEU A 127 -2.25 15.83 12.83
N LEU A 128 -1.62 15.17 11.88
CA LEU A 128 -0.51 14.25 12.11
C LEU A 128 0.87 14.87 11.79
N SER A 129 0.91 16.10 11.28
CA SER A 129 2.13 16.90 11.13
C SER A 129 2.48 17.71 12.37
N LEU A 130 1.78 17.50 13.44
CA LEU A 130 2.08 17.97 14.78
C LEU A 130 2.84 16.90 15.58
#